data_1bb5d571fe5ceb676890a1cb019ebcde
#
_entry.id   1bb5d571fe5ceb676890a1cb019ebcde
#
_cell.length_a   1.000
_cell.length_b   1.000
_cell.length_c   1.000
_cell.angle_alpha   90.00
_cell.angle_beta   90.00
_cell.angle_gamma   90.00
#
_symmetry.space_group_name_H-M   'P 1'
#
loop_
_entity.id
_entity.type
_entity.pdbx_description
1 polymer ?
#
loop_
_entity_poly.entity_id
_entity_poly.type
_entity_poly.pdbx_seq_one_letter_code
_entity_poly.pdbx_strand_id
1 'polypeptide(L)'
;MAKKKFTNKNYPEIVYEVVDEGWLDDETYVIVFNEMTDVDGDVFHLEVEFHKDENRVTYTRVYDYENVEASCFVTPCFKRQMEEYILKQVGKLREDSMLNKQKVEVELTLDVPLDKTVGEFESWLKNELKVSVMTPLDSKVEILKIEKK
;
A
#
# COMPACT_ATOMS: atom_id res chain seq x y z
N MET A 1 -20.57 12.11 7.01
CA MET A 1 -19.10 12.26 6.86
C MET A 1 -18.79 13.16 5.68
N ALA A 2 -17.80 14.04 5.84
CA ALA A 2 -17.34 14.85 4.72
C ALA A 2 -16.69 13.94 3.66
N LYS A 3 -17.16 14.07 2.41
CA LYS A 3 -16.59 13.34 1.29
C LYS A 3 -15.17 13.84 1.00
N LYS A 4 -14.28 12.90 0.67
CA LYS A 4 -12.90 13.24 0.33
C LYS A 4 -12.84 13.97 -1.01
N LYS A 5 -12.12 15.09 -1.03
CA LYS A 5 -11.95 15.93 -2.21
C LYS A 5 -10.47 16.09 -2.55
N PHE A 6 -10.19 16.09 -3.85
CA PHE A 6 -8.86 16.34 -4.39
C PHE A 6 -8.93 17.50 -5.39
N THR A 7 -7.96 18.38 -5.31
CA THR A 7 -7.86 19.54 -6.21
C THR A 7 -6.45 19.65 -6.77
N ASN A 8 -6.35 20.20 -7.98
CA ASN A 8 -5.07 20.56 -8.56
C ASN A 8 -4.81 22.05 -8.29
N LYS A 9 -3.61 22.39 -7.81
CA LYS A 9 -3.21 23.78 -7.57
C LYS A 9 -3.28 24.65 -8.83
N ASN A 10 -3.03 24.05 -10.00
CA ASN A 10 -3.04 24.75 -11.28
C ASN A 10 -4.47 24.92 -11.86
N TYR A 11 -5.41 24.11 -11.41
CA TYR A 11 -6.80 24.10 -11.86
C TYR A 11 -7.73 23.94 -10.66
N PRO A 12 -7.82 24.93 -9.76
CA PRO A 12 -8.59 24.83 -8.51
C PRO A 12 -10.10 24.69 -8.71
N GLU A 13 -10.58 25.03 -9.90
CA GLU A 13 -11.99 24.85 -10.31
C GLU A 13 -12.35 23.38 -10.56
N ILE A 14 -11.36 22.52 -10.82
CA ILE A 14 -11.59 21.09 -11.01
C ILE A 14 -11.49 20.39 -9.67
N VAL A 15 -12.61 19.91 -9.15
CA VAL A 15 -12.72 19.19 -7.89
C VAL A 15 -13.11 17.74 -8.16
N TYR A 16 -12.23 16.84 -7.76
CA TYR A 16 -12.51 15.40 -7.77
C TYR A 16 -13.04 14.99 -6.39
N GLU A 17 -14.32 14.69 -6.31
CA GLU A 17 -14.98 14.25 -5.08
C GLU A 17 -15.18 12.73 -5.13
N VAL A 18 -14.70 12.02 -4.11
CA VAL A 18 -14.92 10.57 -3.99
C VAL A 18 -16.38 10.31 -3.69
N VAL A 19 -17.05 9.56 -4.56
CA VAL A 19 -18.46 9.17 -4.37
C VAL A 19 -18.58 7.74 -3.87
N ASP A 20 -17.66 6.88 -4.24
CA ASP A 20 -17.58 5.50 -3.76
C ASP A 20 -16.13 5.02 -3.75
N GLU A 21 -15.80 4.13 -2.83
CA GLU A 21 -14.49 3.48 -2.77
C GLU A 21 -14.54 2.16 -2.02
N GLY A 22 -13.73 1.22 -2.42
CA GLY A 22 -13.62 -0.07 -1.75
C GLY A 22 -12.88 -1.13 -2.55
N TRP A 23 -12.78 -2.30 -1.95
CA TRP A 23 -12.24 -3.47 -2.62
C TRP A 23 -13.29 -4.07 -3.55
N LEU A 24 -12.95 -4.16 -4.83
CA LEU A 24 -13.74 -4.86 -5.84
C LEU A 24 -13.57 -6.38 -5.70
N ASP A 25 -12.35 -6.79 -5.42
CA ASP A 25 -11.93 -8.17 -5.13
C ASP A 25 -10.72 -8.15 -4.19
N ASP A 26 -10.06 -9.29 -3.95
CA ASP A 26 -8.92 -9.39 -3.04
C ASP A 26 -7.64 -8.66 -3.53
N GLU A 27 -7.60 -8.30 -4.81
CA GLU A 27 -6.42 -7.71 -5.46
C GLU A 27 -6.62 -6.29 -6.00
N THR A 28 -7.88 -5.85 -6.14
CA THR A 28 -8.21 -4.58 -6.80
C THR A 28 -8.99 -3.64 -5.88
N TYR A 29 -8.41 -2.49 -5.57
CA TYR A 29 -9.07 -1.40 -4.84
C TYR A 29 -9.50 -0.31 -5.80
N VAL A 30 -10.76 0.11 -5.74
CA VAL A 30 -11.36 1.08 -6.68
C VAL A 30 -11.80 2.34 -5.95
N ILE A 31 -11.54 3.49 -6.55
CA ILE A 31 -12.05 4.80 -6.12
C ILE A 31 -12.84 5.37 -7.28
N VAL A 32 -14.10 5.70 -7.04
CA VAL A 32 -15.00 6.31 -8.02
C VAL A 32 -15.22 7.78 -7.67
N PHE A 33 -15.03 8.65 -8.66
CA PHE A 33 -15.22 10.09 -8.50
C PHE A 33 -16.56 10.56 -9.06
N ASN A 34 -16.94 11.78 -8.69
CA ASN A 34 -18.13 12.43 -9.19
C ASN A 34 -18.12 12.61 -10.72
N GLU A 35 -19.31 12.75 -11.29
CA GLU A 35 -19.46 13.06 -12.71
C GLU A 35 -18.84 14.41 -13.07
N MET A 36 -18.19 14.44 -14.22
CA MET A 36 -17.55 15.61 -14.82
C MET A 36 -17.89 15.67 -16.31
N THR A 37 -17.64 16.81 -16.90
CA THR A 37 -17.86 17.02 -18.34
C THR A 37 -16.51 17.29 -19.02
N ASP A 38 -16.25 16.65 -20.12
CA ASP A 38 -15.05 16.85 -20.91
C ASP A 38 -15.16 18.09 -21.84
N VAL A 39 -14.12 18.33 -22.64
CA VAL A 39 -14.07 19.49 -23.56
C VAL A 39 -15.10 19.42 -24.69
N ASP A 40 -15.56 18.23 -25.02
CA ASP A 40 -16.56 17.97 -26.07
C ASP A 40 -18.00 18.02 -25.52
N GLY A 41 -18.15 18.15 -24.19
CA GLY A 41 -19.44 18.22 -23.53
C GLY A 41 -19.98 16.87 -23.07
N ASP A 42 -19.18 15.80 -23.22
CA ASP A 42 -19.59 14.46 -22.79
C ASP A 42 -19.35 14.25 -21.27
N VAL A 43 -20.32 13.63 -20.63
CA VAL A 43 -20.29 13.34 -19.20
C VAL A 43 -19.54 12.04 -18.95
N PHE A 44 -18.64 12.07 -18.00
CA PHE A 44 -17.89 10.90 -17.55
C PHE A 44 -17.66 10.95 -16.03
N HIS A 45 -17.34 9.84 -15.45
CA HIS A 45 -16.69 9.81 -14.13
C HIS A 45 -15.31 9.17 -14.23
N LEU A 46 -14.40 9.57 -13.33
CA LEU A 46 -13.08 8.98 -13.24
C LEU A 46 -13.11 7.82 -12.26
N GLU A 47 -12.59 6.67 -12.68
CA GLU A 47 -12.26 5.55 -11.82
C GLU A 47 -10.75 5.40 -11.69
N VAL A 48 -10.29 5.23 -10.45
CA VAL A 48 -8.89 4.95 -10.13
C VAL A 48 -8.82 3.58 -9.51
N GLU A 49 -8.08 2.67 -10.12
CA GLU A 49 -7.92 1.31 -9.65
C GLU A 49 -6.49 1.06 -9.21
N PHE A 50 -6.33 0.49 -8.04
CA PHE A 50 -5.05 -0.02 -7.56
C PHE A 50 -5.04 -1.54 -7.64
N HIS A 51 -4.10 -2.06 -8.44
CA HIS A 51 -3.86 -3.49 -8.61
C HIS A 51 -2.71 -3.91 -7.69
N LYS A 52 -3.04 -4.62 -6.63
CA LYS A 52 -2.12 -5.00 -5.55
C LYS A 52 -1.01 -5.92 -6.02
N ASP A 53 -1.33 -6.90 -6.86
CA ASP A 53 -0.39 -7.87 -7.42
C ASP A 53 0.68 -7.22 -8.30
N GLU A 54 0.29 -6.23 -9.10
CA GLU A 54 1.17 -5.47 -9.99
C GLU A 54 1.77 -4.22 -9.33
N ASN A 55 1.28 -3.83 -8.14
CA ASN A 55 1.60 -2.58 -7.47
C ASN A 55 1.44 -1.36 -8.41
N ARG A 56 0.35 -1.34 -9.16
CA ARG A 56 0.09 -0.38 -10.21
C ARG A 56 -1.26 0.33 -10.00
N VAL A 57 -1.28 1.62 -10.31
CA VAL A 57 -2.50 2.44 -10.32
C VAL A 57 -2.90 2.72 -11.77
N THR A 58 -4.15 2.48 -12.11
CA THR A 58 -4.73 2.79 -13.42
C THR A 58 -5.82 3.84 -13.30
N TYR A 59 -6.01 4.60 -14.36
CA TYR A 59 -6.99 5.68 -14.45
C TYR A 59 -7.87 5.45 -15.65
N THR A 60 -9.18 5.47 -15.45
CA THR A 60 -10.17 5.22 -16.51
C THR A 60 -11.26 6.28 -16.47
N ARG A 61 -11.55 6.91 -17.60
CA ARG A 61 -12.75 7.70 -17.80
C ARG A 61 -13.87 6.76 -18.25
N VAL A 62 -14.93 6.71 -17.48
CA VAL A 62 -16.11 5.89 -17.76
C VAL A 62 -17.21 6.80 -18.31
N TYR A 63 -17.50 6.60 -19.58
CA TYR A 63 -18.62 7.22 -20.30
C TYR A 63 -19.77 6.22 -20.40
N ASP A 64 -20.97 6.70 -20.70
CA ASP A 64 -22.13 5.83 -20.89
C ASP A 64 -21.96 4.82 -22.04
N TYR A 65 -21.10 5.15 -23.02
CA TYR A 65 -20.91 4.37 -24.23
C TYR A 65 -19.56 3.65 -24.31
N GLU A 66 -18.56 4.06 -23.54
CA GLU A 66 -17.23 3.45 -23.53
C GLU A 66 -16.40 3.77 -22.29
N ASN A 67 -15.38 2.97 -22.05
CA ASN A 67 -14.33 3.23 -21.07
C ASN A 67 -13.04 3.61 -21.80
N VAL A 68 -12.44 4.71 -21.37
CA VAL A 68 -11.22 5.24 -22.00
C VAL A 68 -10.08 5.31 -20.98
N GLU A 69 -8.94 4.73 -21.30
CA GLU A 69 -7.74 4.86 -20.50
C GLU A 69 -7.37 6.34 -20.37
N ALA A 70 -7.13 6.79 -19.14
CA ALA A 70 -7.06 8.21 -18.83
C ALA A 70 -5.76 8.67 -18.18
N SER A 71 -4.70 7.85 -18.13
CA SER A 71 -3.45 8.22 -17.49
C SER A 71 -2.80 9.49 -18.10
N CYS A 72 -2.98 9.71 -19.40
CA CYS A 72 -2.47 10.92 -20.07
C CYS A 72 -3.29 12.18 -19.80
N PHE A 73 -4.55 12.04 -19.33
CA PHE A 73 -5.43 13.17 -19.00
C PHE A 73 -5.34 13.57 -17.53
N VAL A 74 -4.66 12.78 -16.72
CA VAL A 74 -4.51 13.01 -15.27
C VAL A 74 -3.17 13.69 -15.01
N THR A 75 -3.18 14.78 -14.26
CA THR A 75 -1.96 15.53 -13.96
C THR A 75 -1.01 14.75 -13.04
N PRO A 76 0.31 14.95 -13.14
CA PRO A 76 1.26 14.33 -12.23
C PRO A 76 0.99 14.62 -10.76
N CYS A 77 0.49 15.82 -10.45
CA CYS A 77 0.11 16.21 -9.09
C CYS A 77 -1.04 15.37 -8.55
N PHE A 78 -2.08 15.14 -9.36
CA PHE A 78 -3.21 14.28 -9.00
C PHE A 78 -2.78 12.82 -8.83
N LYS A 79 -1.94 12.31 -9.73
CA LYS A 79 -1.37 10.94 -9.60
C LYS A 79 -0.66 10.75 -8.28
N ARG A 80 0.17 11.70 -7.87
CA ARG A 80 0.86 11.65 -6.58
C ARG A 80 -0.11 11.64 -5.40
N GLN A 81 -1.13 12.50 -5.43
CA GLN A 81 -2.17 12.53 -4.40
C GLN A 81 -2.92 11.20 -4.32
N MET A 82 -3.21 10.57 -5.45
CA MET A 82 -3.87 9.26 -5.51
C MET A 82 -2.99 8.15 -4.93
N GLU A 83 -1.73 8.10 -5.33
CA GLU A 83 -0.78 7.12 -4.81
C GLU A 83 -0.64 7.23 -3.29
N GLU A 84 -0.48 8.44 -2.75
CA GLU A 84 -0.41 8.68 -1.31
C GLU A 84 -1.71 8.28 -0.59
N TYR A 85 -2.85 8.63 -1.16
CA TYR A 85 -4.15 8.28 -0.59
C TYR A 85 -4.39 6.78 -0.57
N ILE A 86 -4.14 6.10 -1.67
CA ILE A 86 -4.29 4.65 -1.81
C ILE A 86 -3.37 3.91 -0.84
N LEU A 87 -2.10 4.33 -0.74
CA LEU A 87 -1.15 3.73 0.21
C LEU A 87 -1.63 3.84 1.66
N LYS A 88 -2.25 4.97 2.03
CA LYS A 88 -2.85 5.13 3.37
C LYS A 88 -4.03 4.20 3.59
N GLN A 89 -4.92 4.06 2.60
CA GLN A 89 -6.10 3.20 2.71
C GLN A 89 -5.71 1.72 2.74
N VAL A 90 -4.85 1.29 1.83
CA VAL A 90 -4.33 -0.08 1.78
C VAL A 90 -3.47 -0.39 3.00
N GLY A 91 -2.69 0.57 3.51
CA GLY A 91 -1.90 0.45 4.72
C GLY A 91 -2.75 0.23 5.97
N LYS A 92 -3.83 0.99 6.15
CA LYS A 92 -4.80 0.80 7.24
C LYS A 92 -5.44 -0.59 7.20
N LEU A 93 -5.83 -1.03 6.02
CA LEU A 93 -6.42 -2.36 5.82
C LEU A 93 -5.40 -3.48 6.07
N ARG A 94 -4.11 -3.24 5.77
CA ARG A 94 -3.02 -4.16 6.14
C ARG A 94 -2.81 -4.20 7.65
N GLU A 95 -2.87 -3.10 8.36
CA GLU A 95 -2.79 -3.06 9.82
C GLU A 95 -3.96 -3.81 10.46
N ASP A 96 -5.18 -3.64 9.95
CA ASP A 96 -6.36 -4.36 10.41
C ASP A 96 -6.31 -5.86 10.07
N SER A 97 -5.73 -6.25 8.93
CA SER A 97 -5.52 -7.64 8.53
C SER A 97 -4.24 -8.26 9.10
N MET A 98 -3.25 -7.45 9.48
CA MET A 98 -2.00 -7.89 10.12
C MET A 98 -2.12 -8.18 11.61
N LEU A 99 -3.32 -8.09 12.18
CA LEU A 99 -3.58 -8.65 13.52
C LEU A 99 -3.35 -10.17 13.58
N ASN A 100 -3.21 -10.82 12.46
CA ASN A 100 -2.68 -12.17 12.33
C ASN A 100 -1.14 -12.15 12.25
N LYS A 101 -0.49 -11.62 13.28
CA LYS A 101 0.96 -11.80 13.44
C LYS A 101 1.25 -13.29 13.55
N GLN A 102 1.76 -13.87 12.48
CA GLN A 102 2.22 -15.24 12.54
C GLN A 102 3.51 -15.28 13.36
N LYS A 103 3.42 -15.86 14.53
CA LYS A 103 4.59 -16.19 15.34
C LYS A 103 5.25 -17.41 14.71
N VAL A 104 6.41 -17.22 14.10
CA VAL A 104 7.22 -18.33 13.59
C VAL A 104 8.30 -18.63 14.61
N GLU A 105 8.27 -19.83 15.18
CA GLU A 105 9.37 -20.34 16.01
C GLU A 105 10.37 -21.04 15.08
N VAL A 106 11.60 -20.56 15.10
CA VAL A 106 12.69 -21.16 14.34
C VAL A 106 13.71 -21.72 15.32
N GLU A 107 13.95 -23.03 15.25
CA GLU A 107 15.03 -23.67 15.98
C GLU A 107 16.30 -23.62 15.15
N LEU A 108 17.32 -22.93 15.66
CA LEU A 108 18.64 -22.82 15.03
C LEU A 108 19.67 -23.59 15.86
N THR A 109 20.38 -24.50 15.23
CA THR A 109 21.55 -25.16 15.82
C THR A 109 22.81 -24.45 15.30
N LEU A 110 23.52 -23.79 16.21
CA LEU A 110 24.71 -23.01 15.89
C LEU A 110 25.91 -23.53 16.69
N ASP A 111 27.06 -23.60 16.04
CA ASP A 111 28.34 -23.83 16.71
C ASP A 111 28.79 -22.52 17.37
N VAL A 112 28.74 -22.48 18.70
CA VAL A 112 29.06 -21.28 19.47
C VAL A 112 30.36 -21.50 20.25
N PRO A 113 31.27 -20.50 20.28
CA PRO A 113 32.41 -20.54 21.17
C PRO A 113 32.01 -20.74 22.63
N LEU A 114 32.63 -21.70 23.30
CA LEU A 114 32.28 -22.13 24.67
C LEU A 114 32.53 -21.08 25.75
N ASP A 115 33.24 -20.01 25.46
CA ASP A 115 33.67 -18.97 26.38
C ASP A 115 32.71 -17.77 26.45
N LYS A 116 31.63 -17.75 25.67
CA LYS A 116 30.67 -16.65 25.68
C LYS A 116 29.54 -16.84 26.67
N THR A 117 29.21 -15.78 27.41
CA THR A 117 28.03 -15.72 28.25
C THR A 117 26.76 -15.64 27.37
N VAL A 118 25.58 -15.92 27.97
CA VAL A 118 24.29 -15.83 27.26
C VAL A 118 24.04 -14.43 26.69
N GLY A 119 24.40 -13.37 27.40
CA GLY A 119 24.24 -11.99 26.93
C GLY A 119 25.18 -11.64 25.76
N GLU A 120 26.42 -12.13 25.80
CA GLU A 120 27.40 -11.96 24.68
C GLU A 120 26.95 -12.74 23.45
N PHE A 121 26.39 -13.93 23.62
CA PHE A 121 25.83 -14.73 22.56
C PHE A 121 24.62 -14.07 21.91
N GLU A 122 23.72 -13.51 22.71
CA GLU A 122 22.56 -12.77 22.20
C GLU A 122 22.98 -11.57 21.36
N SER A 123 23.96 -10.78 21.82
CA SER A 123 24.48 -9.63 21.06
C SER A 123 25.17 -10.07 19.77
N TRP A 124 25.96 -11.15 19.80
CA TRP A 124 26.59 -11.72 18.62
C TRP A 124 25.55 -12.20 17.61
N LEU A 125 24.52 -12.92 18.04
CA LEU A 125 23.45 -13.42 17.19
C LEU A 125 22.65 -12.29 16.51
N LYS A 126 22.35 -11.22 17.24
CA LYS A 126 21.68 -10.03 16.68
C LYS A 126 22.51 -9.34 15.59
N ASN A 127 23.84 -9.31 15.75
CA ASN A 127 24.75 -8.69 14.78
C ASN A 127 24.96 -9.55 13.54
N GLU A 128 25.02 -10.87 13.70
CA GLU A 128 25.35 -11.81 12.63
C GLU A 128 24.10 -12.34 11.88
N LEU A 129 22.96 -12.37 12.56
CA LEU A 129 21.72 -12.85 11.95
C LEU A 129 21.15 -11.81 10.98
N LYS A 130 21.33 -12.03 9.70
CA LYS A 130 20.72 -11.23 8.64
C LYS A 130 19.52 -11.96 8.08
N VAL A 131 18.32 -11.41 8.30
CA VAL A 131 17.09 -11.91 7.69
C VAL A 131 16.83 -11.10 6.44
N SER A 132 16.88 -11.76 5.28
CA SER A 132 16.48 -11.17 4.03
C SER A 132 14.97 -11.33 3.86
N VAL A 133 14.26 -10.23 3.89
CA VAL A 133 12.82 -10.20 3.66
C VAL A 133 12.57 -9.53 2.31
N MET A 134 11.86 -10.20 1.43
CA MET A 134 11.54 -9.69 0.09
C MET A 134 10.46 -8.61 0.06
N THR A 135 10.07 -8.09 1.21
CA THR A 135 9.09 -6.99 1.32
C THR A 135 9.78 -5.69 1.74
N PRO A 136 9.37 -4.52 1.21
CA PRO A 136 9.96 -3.22 1.56
C PRO A 136 9.60 -2.73 2.96
N LEU A 137 8.96 -3.53 3.78
CA LEU A 137 8.61 -3.21 5.16
C LEU A 137 9.80 -3.51 6.08
N ASP A 138 10.09 -2.56 6.98
CA ASP A 138 11.07 -2.77 8.05
C ASP A 138 10.69 -4.00 8.88
N SER A 139 11.40 -5.08 8.66
CA SER A 139 11.24 -6.29 9.47
C SER A 139 12.12 -6.17 10.71
N LYS A 140 11.51 -6.28 11.87
CA LYS A 140 12.22 -6.37 13.14
C LYS A 140 12.36 -7.84 13.52
N VAL A 141 13.59 -8.27 13.75
CA VAL A 141 13.87 -9.57 14.34
C VAL A 141 13.98 -9.42 15.84
N GLU A 142 13.08 -10.04 16.60
CA GLU A 142 13.13 -10.12 18.05
C GLU A 142 13.56 -11.51 18.47
N ILE A 143 14.58 -11.58 19.30
CA ILE A 143 15.00 -12.83 19.92
C ILE A 143 14.23 -12.98 21.23
N LEU A 144 13.21 -13.85 21.23
CA LEU A 144 12.33 -14.02 22.39
C LEU A 144 12.92 -14.94 23.46
N LYS A 145 13.72 -15.91 23.07
CA LYS A 145 14.31 -16.88 23.98
C LYS A 145 15.58 -17.50 23.40
N ILE A 146 16.61 -17.58 24.21
CA ILE A 146 17.83 -18.30 23.93
C ILE A 146 18.00 -19.38 24.97
N GLU A 147 18.05 -20.64 24.54
CA GLU A 147 18.38 -21.78 25.40
C GLU A 147 19.74 -22.32 25.02
N LYS A 148 20.63 -22.39 26.00
CA LYS A 148 21.93 -23.03 25.87
C LYS A 148 21.79 -24.47 26.31
N LYS A 149 21.97 -25.37 25.37
CA LYS A 149 22.03 -26.81 25.66
C LYS A 149 23.45 -27.22 26.02
#